data_f9b1a28be897eefc594a8f4084289507
#
_entry.id   f9b1a28be897eefc594a8f4084289507
#
_cell.length_a   1.000
_cell.length_b   1.000
_cell.length_c   1.000
_cell.angle_alpha   90.00
_cell.angle_beta   90.00
_cell.angle_gamma   90.00
#
_symmetry.space_group_name_H-M   'P 1'
#
loop_
_entity.id
_entity.type
_entity.pdbx_description
1 polymer ?
#
loop_
_entity_poly.entity_id
_entity_poly.type
_entity_poly.pdbx_seq_one_letter_code
_entity_poly.pdbx_strand_id
1 'polypeptide(L)'
;MSINKEIKKVTTNTLQRLKNNGEKISMITAYDFSFARLFDSAGIDVILVGDSASNVMAGHETTLPITLEQMIYHASSVIRGINRCLVVVDLPFGSYQSNSEIALASAIKIMKETGAHAIKLEVGEEAVESIKKIVKAGIPVMGHLGLTPQSIYKFGTYNVRAKEEGEANKLKADALLLEDAGCFGIVLEKIPAKLAKEVTEKLTIPTIGIGAGHDCDGQVLVMHDMLGINSEFKPRFLRTYLNLGEQIDTAIKKYITDVKSGDFPNENEQY
;
A
#
# COMPACT_ATOMS: atom_id res chain seq x y z
N MET A 1 10.94 -13.30 36.38
CA MET A 1 11.68 -13.23 35.09
C MET A 1 10.67 -12.94 34.00
N SER A 2 10.66 -11.71 33.48
CA SER A 2 9.84 -11.34 32.29
C SER A 2 10.48 -12.00 31.08
N ILE A 3 9.81 -12.99 30.50
CA ILE A 3 10.21 -13.56 29.22
C ILE A 3 9.84 -12.45 28.18
N ASN A 4 10.79 -11.61 27.84
CA ASN A 4 10.67 -10.77 26.65
C ASN A 4 10.50 -11.73 25.46
N LYS A 5 9.26 -11.96 25.02
CA LYS A 5 8.99 -12.60 23.75
C LYS A 5 9.59 -11.70 22.67
N GLU A 6 10.70 -12.13 22.09
CA GLU A 6 11.35 -11.44 20.99
C GLU A 6 10.30 -11.26 19.86
N ILE A 7 9.97 -10.00 19.56
CA ILE A 7 8.97 -9.69 18.52
C ILE A 7 9.58 -10.08 17.19
N LYS A 8 9.08 -11.13 16.57
CA LYS A 8 9.54 -11.60 15.26
C LYS A 8 9.09 -10.63 14.18
N LYS A 9 10.03 -9.85 13.64
CA LYS A 9 9.77 -8.90 12.57
C LYS A 9 9.40 -9.61 11.26
N VAL A 10 8.47 -9.00 10.52
CA VAL A 10 8.13 -9.40 9.15
C VAL A 10 9.16 -8.77 8.20
N THR A 11 9.71 -9.59 7.31
CA THR A 11 10.71 -9.18 6.31
C THR A 11 10.27 -9.68 4.93
N THR A 12 10.95 -9.26 3.87
CA THR A 12 10.73 -9.79 2.52
C THR A 12 10.86 -11.31 2.48
N ASN A 13 11.83 -11.89 3.20
CA ASN A 13 11.98 -13.34 3.35
C ASN A 13 10.79 -13.99 4.07
N THR A 14 10.14 -13.28 5.00
CA THR A 14 8.90 -13.76 5.63
C THR A 14 7.79 -13.90 4.61
N LEU A 15 7.62 -12.90 3.74
CA LEU A 15 6.59 -12.96 2.69
C LEU A 15 6.85 -14.11 1.70
N GLN A 16 8.10 -14.29 1.30
CA GLN A 16 8.47 -15.42 0.45
C GLN A 16 8.15 -16.77 1.10
N ARG A 17 8.42 -16.91 2.38
CA ARG A 17 8.09 -18.13 3.13
C ARG A 17 6.59 -18.35 3.21
N LEU A 18 5.78 -17.30 3.45
CA LEU A 18 4.32 -17.40 3.46
C LEU A 18 3.80 -17.93 2.12
N LYS A 19 4.28 -17.37 0.99
CA LYS A 19 3.94 -17.88 -0.34
C LYS A 19 4.30 -19.38 -0.47
N ASN A 20 5.52 -19.75 -0.12
CA ASN A 20 5.99 -21.14 -0.24
C ASN A 20 5.17 -22.12 0.59
N ASN A 21 4.59 -21.66 1.70
CA ASN A 21 3.72 -22.45 2.58
C ASN A 21 2.25 -22.41 2.16
N GLY A 22 1.88 -21.63 1.15
CA GLY A 22 0.47 -21.41 0.78
C GLY A 22 -0.31 -20.55 1.79
N GLU A 23 0.40 -19.83 2.67
CA GLU A 23 -0.18 -18.91 3.64
C GLU A 23 -0.41 -17.53 3.00
N LYS A 24 -1.55 -16.91 3.29
CA LYS A 24 -1.90 -15.60 2.69
C LYS A 24 -1.25 -14.45 3.43
N ILE A 25 -0.82 -13.43 2.66
CA ILE A 25 -0.20 -12.20 3.15
C ILE A 25 -1.29 -11.14 3.31
N SER A 26 -1.39 -10.55 4.50
CA SER A 26 -2.28 -9.44 4.77
C SER A 26 -1.55 -8.11 4.64
N MET A 27 -2.08 -7.21 3.80
CA MET A 27 -1.51 -5.89 3.57
C MET A 27 -2.61 -4.82 3.65
N ILE A 28 -2.28 -3.65 4.20
CA ILE A 28 -3.19 -2.51 4.32
C ILE A 28 -2.41 -1.22 4.15
N THR A 29 -3.05 -0.15 3.64
CA THR A 29 -2.40 1.15 3.66
C THR A 29 -2.47 1.79 5.04
N ALA A 30 -1.46 2.60 5.39
CA ALA A 30 -1.54 3.53 6.52
C ALA A 30 -0.68 4.76 6.23
N TYR A 31 -1.01 5.90 6.87
CA TYR A 31 -0.42 7.20 6.55
C TYR A 31 0.00 7.99 7.79
N ASP A 32 -0.25 7.48 8.99
CA ASP A 32 0.05 8.11 10.26
C ASP A 32 0.46 7.11 11.35
N PHE A 33 0.95 7.67 12.46
CA PHE A 33 1.41 6.91 13.61
C PHE A 33 0.30 6.10 14.30
N SER A 34 -0.90 6.67 14.46
CA SER A 34 -1.95 6.08 15.27
C SER A 34 -2.54 4.84 14.62
N PHE A 35 -2.89 4.93 13.34
CA PHE A 35 -3.38 3.78 12.58
C PHE A 35 -2.28 2.73 12.35
N ALA A 36 -1.04 3.14 12.08
CA ALA A 36 0.07 2.19 11.95
C ALA A 36 0.25 1.34 13.20
N ARG A 37 0.20 1.97 14.39
CA ARG A 37 0.30 1.27 15.67
C ARG A 37 -0.86 0.28 15.91
N LEU A 38 -2.08 0.67 15.58
CA LEU A 38 -3.25 -0.19 15.69
C LEU A 38 -3.14 -1.41 14.77
N PHE A 39 -2.73 -1.20 13.53
CA PHE A 39 -2.61 -2.29 12.54
C PHE A 39 -1.46 -3.24 12.87
N ASP A 40 -0.31 -2.71 13.29
CA ASP A 40 0.82 -3.53 13.73
C ASP A 40 0.45 -4.39 14.96
N SER A 41 -0.25 -3.79 15.92
CA SER A 41 -0.74 -4.51 17.12
C SER A 41 -1.80 -5.57 16.78
N ALA A 42 -2.60 -5.35 15.73
CA ALA A 42 -3.56 -6.32 15.23
C ALA A 42 -2.91 -7.48 14.48
N GLY A 43 -1.62 -7.38 14.14
CA GLY A 43 -0.85 -8.46 13.53
C GLY A 43 -0.81 -8.42 11.99
N ILE A 44 -1.06 -7.26 11.35
CA ILE A 44 -0.91 -7.10 9.90
C ILE A 44 0.52 -7.48 9.46
N ASP A 45 0.68 -8.10 8.30
CA ASP A 45 2.00 -8.47 7.81
C ASP A 45 2.72 -7.31 7.15
N VAL A 46 2.01 -6.52 6.33
CA VAL A 46 2.58 -5.42 5.58
C VAL A 46 1.74 -4.16 5.72
N ILE A 47 2.39 -3.03 5.95
CA ILE A 47 1.80 -1.70 5.78
C ILE A 47 2.37 -1.06 4.51
N LEU A 48 1.48 -0.57 3.65
CA LEU A 48 1.80 0.24 2.49
C LEU A 48 1.58 1.72 2.82
N VAL A 49 2.63 2.51 2.76
CA VAL A 49 2.49 3.96 2.66
C VAL A 49 2.30 4.29 1.19
N GLY A 50 1.03 4.27 0.76
CA GLY A 50 0.64 4.42 -0.63
C GLY A 50 0.55 5.88 -1.06
N ASP A 51 0.81 6.16 -2.34
CA ASP A 51 0.55 7.47 -2.95
C ASP A 51 -0.94 7.82 -3.00
N SER A 52 -1.81 6.83 -2.74
CA SER A 52 -3.24 7.03 -2.42
C SER A 52 -3.48 8.00 -1.25
N ALA A 53 -2.44 8.33 -0.45
CA ALA A 53 -2.47 9.46 0.49
C ALA A 53 -2.87 10.78 -0.20
N SER A 54 -2.52 10.96 -1.46
CA SER A 54 -2.97 12.10 -2.28
C SER A 54 -4.49 12.23 -2.29
N ASN A 55 -5.20 11.11 -2.46
CA ASN A 55 -6.66 11.10 -2.48
C ASN A 55 -7.25 11.18 -1.05
N VAL A 56 -6.88 10.26 -0.17
CA VAL A 56 -7.59 10.02 1.10
C VAL A 56 -7.12 10.90 2.24
N MET A 57 -5.91 11.49 2.16
CA MET A 57 -5.38 12.40 3.17
C MET A 57 -5.39 13.86 2.70
N ALA A 58 -5.08 14.13 1.42
CA ALA A 58 -4.99 15.48 0.88
C ALA A 58 -6.22 15.90 0.06
N GLY A 59 -7.13 14.97 -0.28
CA GLY A 59 -8.39 15.26 -1.00
C GLY A 59 -8.20 15.55 -2.50
N HIS A 60 -7.07 15.15 -3.10
CA HIS A 60 -6.87 15.29 -4.53
C HIS A 60 -7.65 14.23 -5.32
N GLU A 61 -7.99 14.54 -6.58
CA GLU A 61 -8.71 13.62 -7.47
C GLU A 61 -7.84 12.43 -7.93
N THR A 62 -6.52 12.60 -7.99
CA THR A 62 -5.56 11.59 -8.43
C THR A 62 -4.40 11.43 -7.46
N THR A 63 -3.59 10.38 -7.64
CA THR A 63 -2.36 10.18 -6.85
C THR A 63 -1.20 11.07 -7.31
N LEU A 64 -1.31 11.76 -8.46
CA LEU A 64 -0.21 12.49 -9.08
C LEU A 64 0.33 13.69 -8.29
N PRO A 65 -0.50 14.47 -7.54
CA PRO A 65 -0.01 15.67 -6.87
C PRO A 65 0.89 15.43 -5.66
N ILE A 66 0.86 14.24 -5.05
CA ILE A 66 1.62 13.99 -3.83
C ILE A 66 3.13 14.04 -4.13
N THR A 67 3.88 14.75 -3.27
CA THR A 67 5.33 14.92 -3.43
C THR A 67 6.13 13.85 -2.68
N LEU A 68 7.41 13.73 -3.03
CA LEU A 68 8.34 12.85 -2.33
C LEU A 68 8.47 13.22 -0.84
N GLU A 69 8.49 14.51 -0.52
CA GLU A 69 8.56 15.04 0.85
C GLU A 69 7.32 14.68 1.67
N GLN A 70 6.13 14.74 1.06
CA GLN A 70 4.89 14.32 1.70
C GLN A 70 4.89 12.80 1.96
N MET A 71 5.36 12.00 1.02
CA MET A 71 5.53 10.56 1.21
C MET A 71 6.50 10.25 2.35
N ILE A 72 7.61 10.99 2.44
CA ILE A 72 8.58 10.87 3.55
C ILE A 72 7.93 11.23 4.88
N TYR A 73 7.12 12.28 4.95
CA TYR A 73 6.38 12.66 6.16
C TYR A 73 5.45 11.52 6.63
N HIS A 74 4.63 10.97 5.73
CA HIS A 74 3.74 9.86 6.04
C HIS A 74 4.51 8.61 6.46
N ALA A 75 5.54 8.23 5.70
CA ALA A 75 6.34 7.05 5.98
C ALA A 75 7.06 7.15 7.33
N SER A 76 7.64 8.30 7.66
CA SER A 76 8.27 8.55 8.96
C SER A 76 7.28 8.43 10.12
N SER A 77 6.04 8.87 9.92
CA SER A 77 4.98 8.75 10.91
C SER A 77 4.58 7.29 11.13
N VAL A 78 4.42 6.53 10.05
CA VAL A 78 4.10 5.09 10.08
C VAL A 78 5.21 4.29 10.77
N ILE A 79 6.47 4.52 10.39
CA ILE A 79 7.63 3.79 10.95
C ILE A 79 7.74 3.96 12.46
N ARG A 80 7.44 5.14 12.99
CA ARG A 80 7.40 5.35 14.46
C ARG A 80 6.29 4.57 15.17
N GLY A 81 5.26 4.16 14.44
CA GLY A 81 4.10 3.45 14.99
C GLY A 81 4.23 1.93 15.01
N ILE A 82 5.22 1.35 14.33
CA ILE A 82 5.31 -0.10 14.15
C ILE A 82 6.46 -0.72 14.94
N ASN A 83 6.32 -2.00 15.26
CA ASN A 83 7.36 -2.83 15.87
C ASN A 83 7.63 -4.12 15.08
N ARG A 84 6.63 -4.63 14.33
CA ARG A 84 6.65 -5.96 13.72
C ARG A 84 6.53 -5.94 12.20
N CYS A 85 5.53 -5.27 11.64
CA CYS A 85 5.16 -5.38 10.23
C CYS A 85 6.24 -4.85 9.26
N LEU A 86 6.23 -5.35 8.04
CA LEU A 86 7.02 -4.80 6.94
C LEU A 86 6.36 -3.50 6.45
N VAL A 87 7.14 -2.43 6.26
CA VAL A 87 6.67 -1.17 5.67
C VAL A 87 7.24 -0.99 4.28
N VAL A 88 6.34 -0.86 3.31
CA VAL A 88 6.65 -0.55 1.91
C VAL A 88 6.17 0.87 1.61
N VAL A 89 6.96 1.68 0.92
CA VAL A 89 6.63 3.08 0.59
C VAL A 89 6.59 3.27 -0.92
N ASP A 90 5.54 3.89 -1.43
CA ASP A 90 5.45 4.24 -2.84
C ASP A 90 6.42 5.37 -3.20
N LEU A 91 7.14 5.19 -4.31
CA LEU A 91 7.72 6.32 -5.02
C LEU A 91 6.60 7.07 -5.74
N PRO A 92 6.36 8.36 -5.42
CA PRO A 92 5.29 9.13 -6.05
C PRO A 92 5.64 9.47 -7.50
N PHE A 93 4.61 9.80 -8.29
CA PHE A 93 4.76 10.23 -9.67
C PHE A 93 5.78 11.39 -9.80
N GLY A 94 6.64 11.33 -10.81
CA GLY A 94 7.71 12.30 -11.08
C GLY A 94 9.02 12.03 -10.33
N SER A 95 9.03 11.12 -9.35
CA SER A 95 10.22 10.84 -8.56
C SER A 95 11.12 9.72 -9.12
N TYR A 96 10.68 8.99 -10.17
CA TYR A 96 11.42 7.85 -10.72
C TYR A 96 11.28 7.66 -12.23
N GLN A 97 10.32 8.32 -12.88
CA GLN A 97 10.04 8.10 -14.31
C GLN A 97 11.10 8.69 -15.25
N SER A 98 11.83 9.72 -14.82
CA SER A 98 12.77 10.45 -15.68
C SER A 98 14.00 9.63 -16.08
N ASN A 99 14.61 8.94 -15.13
CA ASN A 99 15.76 8.04 -15.35
C ASN A 99 16.10 7.25 -14.08
N SER A 100 16.96 6.24 -14.22
CA SER A 100 17.35 5.34 -13.13
C SER A 100 18.19 6.00 -12.03
N GLU A 101 18.90 7.10 -12.30
CA GLU A 101 19.66 7.86 -11.28
C GLU A 101 18.72 8.59 -10.33
N ILE A 102 17.69 9.28 -10.88
CA ILE A 102 16.67 9.97 -10.08
C ILE A 102 15.86 8.95 -9.27
N ALA A 103 15.50 7.82 -9.88
CA ALA A 103 14.81 6.73 -9.19
C ALA A 103 15.60 6.22 -7.97
N LEU A 104 16.89 5.96 -8.15
CA LEU A 104 17.78 5.53 -7.06
C LEU A 104 17.93 6.62 -5.99
N ALA A 105 18.12 7.88 -6.37
CA ALA A 105 18.25 8.99 -5.42
C ALA A 105 16.98 9.15 -4.57
N SER A 106 15.79 9.06 -5.18
CA SER A 106 14.49 9.11 -4.49
C SER A 106 14.32 7.92 -3.53
N ALA A 107 14.68 6.72 -3.97
CA ALA A 107 14.63 5.52 -3.14
C ALA A 107 15.57 5.64 -1.92
N ILE A 108 16.82 6.06 -2.13
CA ILE A 108 17.77 6.28 -1.05
C ILE A 108 17.24 7.33 -0.05
N LYS A 109 16.65 8.42 -0.55
CA LYS A 109 16.09 9.49 0.28
C LYS A 109 15.00 8.94 1.20
N ILE A 110 14.02 8.20 0.66
CA ILE A 110 12.97 7.55 1.47
C ILE A 110 13.61 6.65 2.53
N MET A 111 14.47 5.71 2.12
CA MET A 111 15.04 4.73 3.06
C MET A 111 15.82 5.41 4.20
N LYS A 112 16.63 6.42 3.89
CA LYS A 112 17.46 7.11 4.89
C LYS A 112 16.66 8.00 5.83
N GLU A 113 15.68 8.73 5.32
CA GLU A 113 14.95 9.72 6.11
C GLU A 113 13.81 9.09 6.92
N THR A 114 13.30 7.94 6.50
CA THR A 114 12.14 7.33 7.14
C THR A 114 12.46 6.08 7.95
N GLY A 115 13.47 5.31 7.54
CA GLY A 115 13.71 3.96 8.04
C GLY A 115 12.76 2.91 7.46
N ALA A 116 12.09 3.20 6.34
CA ALA A 116 11.26 2.24 5.61
C ALA A 116 12.04 0.97 5.23
N HIS A 117 11.32 -0.13 5.00
CA HIS A 117 11.96 -1.42 4.75
C HIS A 117 12.06 -1.77 3.26
N ALA A 118 11.18 -1.20 2.43
CA ALA A 118 11.13 -1.41 0.98
C ALA A 118 10.42 -0.25 0.30
N ILE A 119 10.54 -0.18 -1.03
CA ILE A 119 9.81 0.78 -1.85
C ILE A 119 8.91 0.07 -2.87
N LYS A 120 7.88 0.77 -3.39
CA LYS A 120 7.05 0.28 -4.50
C LYS A 120 7.09 1.26 -5.68
N LEU A 121 7.07 0.71 -6.90
CA LEU A 121 6.99 1.47 -8.16
C LEU A 121 5.87 0.91 -9.04
N GLU A 122 5.14 1.82 -9.70
CA GLU A 122 4.10 1.49 -10.68
C GLU A 122 4.70 1.46 -12.08
N VAL A 123 5.03 0.28 -12.58
CA VAL A 123 5.82 0.16 -13.81
C VAL A 123 5.76 -1.23 -14.43
N GLY A 124 5.99 -1.26 -15.75
CA GLY A 124 6.32 -2.45 -16.54
C GLY A 124 7.77 -2.42 -17.02
N GLU A 125 7.97 -2.79 -18.26
CA GLU A 125 9.26 -2.84 -18.94
C GLU A 125 10.07 -1.52 -18.81
N GLU A 126 9.41 -0.37 -18.79
CA GLU A 126 10.02 0.96 -18.79
C GLU A 126 10.90 1.25 -17.56
N ALA A 127 10.65 0.59 -16.44
CA ALA A 127 11.39 0.84 -15.19
C ALA A 127 12.33 -0.29 -14.78
N VAL A 128 12.50 -1.31 -15.59
CA VAL A 128 13.39 -2.45 -15.30
C VAL A 128 14.80 -1.97 -14.94
N GLU A 129 15.34 -0.97 -15.66
CA GLU A 129 16.66 -0.41 -15.36
C GLU A 129 16.68 0.28 -13.99
N SER A 130 15.65 1.07 -13.67
CA SER A 130 15.52 1.72 -12.37
C SER A 130 15.44 0.70 -11.23
N ILE A 131 14.64 -0.35 -11.39
CA ILE A 131 14.50 -1.43 -10.42
C ILE A 131 15.83 -2.13 -10.19
N LYS A 132 16.50 -2.59 -11.25
CA LYS A 132 17.82 -3.23 -11.15
C LYS A 132 18.84 -2.39 -10.40
N LYS A 133 18.84 -1.08 -10.67
CA LYS A 133 19.75 -0.14 -10.02
C LYS A 133 19.45 0.02 -8.52
N ILE A 134 18.17 0.14 -8.16
CA ILE A 134 17.73 0.27 -6.77
C ILE A 134 18.00 -1.03 -6.00
N VAL A 135 17.66 -2.19 -6.59
CA VAL A 135 17.94 -3.51 -5.98
C VAL A 135 19.43 -3.73 -5.79
N LYS A 136 20.27 -3.36 -6.78
CA LYS A 136 21.74 -3.44 -6.67
C LYS A 136 22.30 -2.57 -5.56
N ALA A 137 21.64 -1.48 -5.20
CA ALA A 137 22.00 -0.64 -4.08
C ALA A 137 21.58 -1.22 -2.71
N GLY A 138 20.94 -2.40 -2.67
CA GLY A 138 20.50 -3.09 -1.46
C GLY A 138 19.10 -2.70 -0.96
N ILE A 139 18.29 -2.01 -1.77
CA ILE A 139 16.94 -1.59 -1.41
C ILE A 139 15.93 -2.58 -2.00
N PRO A 140 15.09 -3.25 -1.17
CA PRO A 140 14.05 -4.14 -1.68
C PRO A 140 12.97 -3.37 -2.46
N VAL A 141 12.54 -3.92 -3.60
CA VAL A 141 11.57 -3.30 -4.50
C VAL A 141 10.36 -4.20 -4.68
N MET A 142 9.16 -3.62 -4.56
CA MET A 142 7.89 -4.22 -4.95
C MET A 142 7.42 -3.58 -6.26
N GLY A 143 7.06 -4.38 -7.25
CA GLY A 143 6.47 -3.92 -8.50
C GLY A 143 4.97 -3.70 -8.37
N HIS A 144 4.35 -3.00 -9.35
CA HIS A 144 2.91 -2.81 -9.43
C HIS A 144 2.45 -2.84 -10.88
N LEU A 145 1.55 -3.77 -11.21
CA LEU A 145 1.03 -4.01 -12.56
C LEU A 145 -0.51 -4.02 -12.58
N GLY A 146 -1.06 -3.85 -13.76
CA GLY A 146 -2.50 -3.78 -14.01
C GLY A 146 -2.97 -2.34 -14.11
N LEU A 147 -3.96 -1.96 -13.32
CA LEU A 147 -4.30 -0.54 -13.15
C LEU A 147 -3.24 0.10 -12.26
N THR A 148 -2.51 1.02 -12.83
CA THR A 148 -1.52 1.83 -12.11
C THR A 148 -2.06 3.26 -11.99
N PRO A 149 -2.49 3.73 -10.79
CA PRO A 149 -3.10 5.05 -10.60
C PRO A 149 -2.25 6.22 -11.10
N GLN A 150 -0.92 6.11 -11.05
CA GLN A 150 -0.02 7.12 -11.61
C GLN A 150 -0.12 7.24 -13.14
N SER A 151 -0.67 6.25 -13.82
CA SER A 151 -0.91 6.26 -15.27
C SER A 151 -2.36 6.62 -15.64
N ILE A 152 -3.14 7.20 -14.73
CA ILE A 152 -4.58 7.41 -14.92
C ILE A 152 -4.92 8.23 -16.16
N TYR A 153 -4.14 9.25 -16.50
CA TYR A 153 -4.36 10.04 -17.71
C TYR A 153 -4.02 9.30 -19.00
N LYS A 154 -3.07 8.35 -18.95
CA LYS A 154 -2.78 7.43 -20.05
C LYS A 154 -3.95 6.46 -20.27
N PHE A 155 -4.56 5.99 -19.21
CA PHE A 155 -5.68 5.04 -19.28
C PHE A 155 -7.04 5.72 -19.53
N GLY A 156 -7.19 6.96 -19.08
CA GLY A 156 -8.45 7.74 -19.18
C GLY A 156 -9.58 7.23 -18.30
N THR A 157 -9.39 6.14 -17.54
CA THR A 157 -10.44 5.50 -16.74
C THR A 157 -9.83 4.55 -15.70
N TYR A 158 -10.57 4.35 -14.60
CA TYR A 158 -10.27 3.35 -13.57
C TYR A 158 -10.86 1.96 -13.87
N ASN A 159 -11.11 1.61 -15.12
CA ASN A 159 -11.66 0.31 -15.51
C ASN A 159 -10.65 -0.83 -15.30
N VAL A 160 -11.18 -2.07 -15.26
CA VAL A 160 -10.38 -3.30 -15.20
C VAL A 160 -9.47 -3.38 -16.43
N ARG A 161 -8.17 -3.59 -16.18
CA ARG A 161 -7.11 -3.68 -17.19
C ARG A 161 -6.89 -5.12 -17.67
N ALA A 162 -6.12 -5.27 -18.73
CA ALA A 162 -5.68 -6.56 -19.26
C ALA A 162 -6.85 -7.54 -19.55
N LYS A 163 -7.98 -7.02 -20.06
CA LYS A 163 -9.09 -7.85 -20.54
C LYS A 163 -8.82 -8.42 -21.92
N GLU A 164 -8.14 -7.65 -22.76
CA GLU A 164 -7.79 -8.03 -24.11
C GLU A 164 -6.50 -8.85 -24.09
N GLU A 165 -6.40 -9.84 -25.00
CA GLU A 165 -5.31 -10.81 -25.05
C GLU A 165 -3.93 -10.15 -25.15
N GLY A 166 -3.80 -9.09 -25.96
CA GLY A 166 -2.54 -8.37 -26.13
C GLY A 166 -2.05 -7.72 -24.82
N GLU A 167 -2.95 -7.05 -24.09
CA GLU A 167 -2.62 -6.44 -22.80
C GLU A 167 -2.36 -7.51 -21.73
N ALA A 168 -3.11 -8.61 -21.74
CA ALA A 168 -2.89 -9.73 -20.81
C ALA A 168 -1.52 -10.40 -21.03
N ASN A 169 -1.13 -10.60 -22.28
CA ASN A 169 0.19 -11.17 -22.62
C ASN A 169 1.33 -10.22 -22.23
N LYS A 170 1.16 -8.89 -22.47
CA LYS A 170 2.12 -7.89 -21.99
C LYS A 170 2.25 -7.93 -20.47
N LEU A 171 1.15 -7.95 -19.72
CA LEU A 171 1.18 -8.00 -18.26
C LEU A 171 1.93 -9.23 -17.74
N LYS A 172 1.71 -10.40 -18.36
CA LYS A 172 2.44 -11.63 -18.01
C LYS A 172 3.95 -11.53 -18.29
N ALA A 173 4.32 -10.89 -19.39
CA ALA A 173 5.73 -10.63 -19.73
C ALA A 173 6.36 -9.64 -18.75
N ASP A 174 5.67 -8.52 -18.47
CA ASP A 174 6.13 -7.51 -17.52
C ASP A 174 6.33 -8.11 -16.12
N ALA A 175 5.44 -8.99 -15.67
CA ALA A 175 5.56 -9.65 -14.36
C ALA A 175 6.85 -10.46 -14.23
N LEU A 176 7.21 -11.22 -15.27
CA LEU A 176 8.49 -11.96 -15.31
C LEU A 176 9.69 -11.02 -15.37
N LEU A 177 9.62 -9.94 -16.15
CA LEU A 177 10.69 -8.95 -16.21
C LEU A 177 10.93 -8.28 -14.85
N LEU A 178 9.87 -7.99 -14.07
CA LEU A 178 10.00 -7.43 -12.74
C LEU A 178 10.62 -8.43 -11.74
N GLU A 179 10.25 -9.71 -11.83
CA GLU A 179 10.89 -10.76 -11.04
C GLU A 179 12.38 -10.87 -11.39
N ASP A 180 12.72 -10.94 -12.68
CA ASP A 180 14.11 -11.00 -13.16
C ASP A 180 14.91 -9.74 -12.79
N ALA A 181 14.26 -8.59 -12.67
CA ALA A 181 14.88 -7.35 -12.20
C ALA A 181 15.19 -7.35 -10.70
N GLY A 182 14.67 -8.33 -9.95
CA GLY A 182 14.91 -8.52 -8.52
C GLY A 182 13.84 -7.97 -7.60
N CYS A 183 12.62 -7.72 -8.09
CA CYS A 183 11.49 -7.41 -7.21
C CYS A 183 11.25 -8.58 -6.24
N PHE A 184 10.94 -8.26 -4.97
CA PHE A 184 10.60 -9.27 -3.97
C PHE A 184 9.10 -9.62 -3.94
N GLY A 185 8.27 -8.90 -4.69
CA GLY A 185 6.84 -9.10 -4.80
C GLY A 185 6.22 -8.12 -5.80
N ILE A 186 5.00 -8.39 -6.23
CA ILE A 186 4.27 -7.57 -7.21
C ILE A 186 2.83 -7.36 -6.76
N VAL A 187 2.36 -6.10 -6.77
CA VAL A 187 0.94 -5.77 -6.66
C VAL A 187 0.27 -5.97 -8.01
N LEU A 188 -0.89 -6.64 -8.01
CA LEU A 188 -1.75 -6.81 -9.18
C LEU A 188 -3.08 -6.09 -8.92
N GLU A 189 -3.34 -4.99 -9.66
CA GLU A 189 -4.51 -4.16 -9.44
C GLU A 189 -5.50 -4.23 -10.60
N LYS A 190 -6.79 -4.45 -10.25
CA LYS A 190 -7.95 -4.38 -11.15
C LYS A 190 -7.72 -5.08 -12.49
N ILE A 191 -7.36 -6.36 -12.43
CA ILE A 191 -7.21 -7.26 -13.57
C ILE A 191 -8.17 -8.46 -13.43
N PRO A 192 -8.47 -9.19 -14.51
CA PRO A 192 -9.27 -10.41 -14.43
C PRO A 192 -8.66 -11.44 -13.46
N ALA A 193 -9.48 -12.01 -12.58
CA ALA A 193 -9.03 -12.99 -11.57
C ALA A 193 -8.29 -14.19 -12.18
N LYS A 194 -8.73 -14.68 -13.36
CA LYS A 194 -8.05 -15.76 -14.07
C LYS A 194 -6.62 -15.38 -14.48
N LEU A 195 -6.44 -14.16 -14.98
CA LEU A 195 -5.11 -13.66 -15.34
C LEU A 195 -4.21 -13.51 -14.12
N ALA A 196 -4.75 -12.96 -13.02
CA ALA A 196 -4.01 -12.84 -11.76
C ALA A 196 -3.55 -14.21 -11.23
N LYS A 197 -4.41 -15.24 -11.32
CA LYS A 197 -4.06 -16.62 -10.99
C LYS A 197 -2.90 -17.13 -11.85
N GLU A 198 -3.00 -17.00 -13.18
CA GLU A 198 -1.94 -17.42 -14.10
C GLU A 198 -0.59 -16.76 -13.80
N VAL A 199 -0.60 -15.47 -13.46
CA VAL A 199 0.60 -14.71 -13.08
C VAL A 199 1.15 -15.21 -11.74
N THR A 200 0.29 -15.38 -10.73
CA THR A 200 0.67 -15.85 -9.40
C THR A 200 1.31 -17.24 -9.42
N GLU A 201 0.75 -18.15 -10.20
CA GLU A 201 1.27 -19.51 -10.35
C GLU A 201 2.61 -19.56 -11.11
N LYS A 202 2.86 -18.59 -11.99
CA LYS A 202 4.07 -18.53 -12.80
C LYS A 202 5.25 -17.89 -12.08
N LEU A 203 4.99 -16.94 -11.18
CA LEU A 203 6.03 -16.24 -10.43
C LEU A 203 6.46 -17.03 -9.19
N THR A 204 7.75 -16.93 -8.85
CA THR A 204 8.29 -17.47 -7.60
C THR A 204 8.12 -16.48 -6.44
N ILE A 205 8.09 -15.17 -6.73
CA ILE A 205 7.88 -14.09 -5.75
C ILE A 205 6.40 -13.89 -5.42
N PRO A 206 6.05 -13.36 -4.23
CA PRO A 206 4.67 -13.10 -3.82
C PRO A 206 3.92 -12.11 -4.72
N THR A 207 2.65 -12.39 -4.98
CA THR A 207 1.70 -11.47 -5.59
C THR A 207 0.68 -10.95 -4.57
N ILE A 208 0.40 -9.64 -4.58
CA ILE A 208 -0.58 -8.99 -3.71
C ILE A 208 -1.70 -8.42 -4.58
N GLY A 209 -2.93 -8.90 -4.40
CA GLY A 209 -4.07 -8.49 -5.19
C GLY A 209 -4.83 -7.31 -4.60
N ILE A 210 -5.34 -6.44 -5.46
CA ILE A 210 -6.41 -5.50 -5.16
C ILE A 210 -7.36 -5.45 -6.37
N GLY A 211 -8.56 -5.99 -6.22
CA GLY A 211 -9.47 -6.17 -7.36
C GLY A 211 -8.95 -7.13 -8.43
N ALA A 212 -8.12 -8.10 -8.04
CA ALA A 212 -7.49 -9.10 -8.91
C ALA A 212 -7.92 -10.56 -8.58
N GLY A 213 -8.96 -10.74 -7.76
CA GLY A 213 -9.42 -12.06 -7.34
C GLY A 213 -8.68 -12.58 -6.11
N HIS A 214 -9.02 -13.81 -5.70
CA HIS A 214 -8.56 -14.42 -4.44
C HIS A 214 -7.31 -15.30 -4.58
N ASP A 215 -6.90 -15.60 -5.81
CA ASP A 215 -5.79 -16.53 -6.07
C ASP A 215 -4.40 -15.91 -5.83
N CYS A 216 -4.27 -14.58 -5.72
CA CYS A 216 -3.02 -13.94 -5.32
C CYS A 216 -2.54 -14.43 -3.94
N ASP A 217 -1.23 -14.37 -3.68
CA ASP A 217 -0.63 -14.80 -2.42
C ASP A 217 -1.01 -13.90 -1.24
N GLY A 218 -1.41 -12.65 -1.50
CA GLY A 218 -1.92 -11.71 -0.50
C GLY A 218 -2.95 -10.77 -1.07
N GLN A 219 -3.48 -9.88 -0.20
CA GLN A 219 -4.45 -8.84 -0.57
C GLN A 219 -4.09 -7.53 0.12
N VAL A 220 -4.33 -6.41 -0.58
CA VAL A 220 -4.21 -5.06 -0.01
C VAL A 220 -5.52 -4.30 -0.20
N LEU A 221 -5.86 -3.48 0.79
CA LEU A 221 -6.94 -2.48 0.70
C LEU A 221 -6.44 -1.12 1.21
N VAL A 222 -7.05 -0.05 0.70
CA VAL A 222 -6.90 1.29 1.26
C VAL A 222 -7.67 1.34 2.59
N MET A 223 -7.01 1.76 3.68
CA MET A 223 -7.60 1.72 5.02
C MET A 223 -8.90 2.53 5.12
N HIS A 224 -8.97 3.68 4.47
CA HIS A 224 -10.16 4.55 4.50
C HIS A 224 -11.38 3.87 3.89
N ASP A 225 -11.17 3.10 2.83
CA ASP A 225 -12.24 2.34 2.15
C ASP A 225 -12.64 1.13 3.00
N MET A 226 -11.66 0.37 3.48
CA MET A 226 -11.89 -0.82 4.31
C MET A 226 -12.61 -0.50 5.62
N LEU A 227 -12.26 0.63 6.24
CA LEU A 227 -12.88 1.07 7.50
C LEU A 227 -14.18 1.86 7.28
N GLY A 228 -14.58 2.12 6.04
CA GLY A 228 -15.82 2.85 5.74
C GLY A 228 -15.79 4.32 6.13
N ILE A 229 -14.62 4.96 6.05
CA ILE A 229 -14.50 6.43 6.21
C ILE A 229 -15.03 7.09 4.94
N ASN A 230 -14.65 6.57 3.77
CA ASN A 230 -15.13 7.01 2.47
C ASN A 230 -16.37 6.20 2.07
N SER A 231 -17.56 6.69 2.39
CA SER A 231 -18.82 5.98 2.15
C SER A 231 -19.29 5.98 0.69
N GLU A 232 -18.76 6.88 -0.15
CA GLU A 232 -19.17 7.04 -1.56
C GLU A 232 -18.45 6.06 -2.49
N PHE A 233 -17.23 5.63 -2.13
CA PHE A 233 -16.44 4.71 -2.93
C PHE A 233 -16.79 3.25 -2.61
N LYS A 234 -17.56 2.60 -3.49
CA LYS A 234 -18.04 1.21 -3.32
C LYS A 234 -17.77 0.33 -4.54
N PRO A 235 -16.51 0.14 -4.94
CA PRO A 235 -16.19 -0.76 -6.05
C PRO A 235 -16.49 -2.22 -5.68
N ARG A 236 -16.78 -3.05 -6.68
CA ARG A 236 -17.15 -4.47 -6.49
C ARG A 236 -16.14 -5.28 -5.66
N PHE A 237 -14.86 -4.93 -5.71
CA PHE A 237 -13.79 -5.67 -5.01
C PHE A 237 -13.63 -5.27 -3.54
N LEU A 238 -14.20 -4.13 -3.13
CA LEU A 238 -14.08 -3.63 -1.77
C LEU A 238 -15.04 -4.37 -0.84
N ARG A 239 -14.49 -4.88 0.25
CA ARG A 239 -15.27 -5.28 1.43
C ARG A 239 -15.02 -4.27 2.54
N THR A 240 -16.09 -3.63 2.98
CA THR A 240 -16.05 -2.73 4.15
C THR A 240 -16.20 -3.57 5.42
N TYR A 241 -15.29 -3.41 6.36
CA TYR A 241 -15.25 -4.17 7.61
C TYR A 241 -15.79 -3.37 8.80
N LEU A 242 -15.90 -2.04 8.67
CA LEU A 242 -16.38 -1.12 9.68
C LEU A 242 -17.07 0.06 8.99
N ASN A 243 -18.04 0.68 9.65
CA ASN A 243 -18.69 1.91 9.18
C ASN A 243 -18.21 3.10 10.03
N LEU A 244 -16.91 3.38 9.95
CA LEU A 244 -16.26 4.36 10.83
C LEU A 244 -16.73 5.79 10.55
N GLY A 245 -17.06 6.13 9.30
CA GLY A 245 -17.59 7.45 8.94
C GLY A 245 -18.87 7.81 9.70
N GLU A 246 -19.85 6.90 9.78
CA GLU A 246 -21.09 7.10 10.55
C GLU A 246 -20.83 7.17 12.07
N GLN A 247 -19.89 6.37 12.57
CA GLN A 247 -19.55 6.39 14.00
C GLN A 247 -18.90 7.72 14.39
N ILE A 248 -18.00 8.24 13.54
CA ILE A 248 -17.39 9.56 13.74
C ILE A 248 -18.46 10.65 13.68
N ASP A 249 -19.34 10.65 12.67
CA ASP A 249 -20.44 11.64 12.56
C ASP A 249 -21.32 11.63 13.82
N THR A 250 -21.72 10.43 14.28
CA THR A 250 -22.52 10.29 15.50
C THR A 250 -21.79 10.81 16.73
N ALA A 251 -20.52 10.50 16.89
CA ALA A 251 -19.71 10.96 18.03
C ALA A 251 -19.54 12.49 18.02
N ILE A 252 -19.29 13.07 16.85
CA ILE A 252 -19.15 14.54 16.71
C ILE A 252 -20.48 15.25 17.00
N LYS A 253 -21.61 14.73 16.52
CA LYS A 253 -22.95 15.29 16.82
C LYS A 253 -23.25 15.26 18.32
N LYS A 254 -22.89 14.16 18.99
CA LYS A 254 -23.04 14.05 20.45
C LYS A 254 -22.15 15.09 21.14
N TYR A 255 -20.87 15.17 20.82
CA TYR A 255 -19.95 16.17 21.39
C TYR A 255 -20.46 17.61 21.20
N ILE A 256 -20.97 17.94 20.01
CA ILE A 256 -21.57 19.26 19.74
C ILE A 256 -22.76 19.54 20.68
N THR A 257 -23.61 18.52 20.91
CA THR A 257 -24.77 18.65 21.81
C THR A 257 -24.33 18.89 23.24
N ASP A 258 -23.41 18.07 23.74
CA ASP A 258 -22.91 18.13 25.12
C ASP A 258 -22.24 19.48 25.41
N VAL A 259 -21.41 20.00 24.49
CA VAL A 259 -20.81 21.34 24.61
C VAL A 259 -21.87 22.44 24.62
N LYS A 260 -22.85 22.38 23.70
CA LYS A 260 -23.88 23.45 23.60
C LYS A 260 -24.88 23.44 24.73
N SER A 261 -25.10 22.32 25.38
CA SER A 261 -25.97 22.17 26.56
C SER A 261 -25.25 22.52 27.87
N GLY A 262 -23.92 22.64 27.86
CA GLY A 262 -23.09 22.80 29.05
C GLY A 262 -22.88 21.49 29.85
N ASP A 263 -23.22 20.35 29.28
CA ASP A 263 -22.94 19.02 29.87
C ASP A 263 -21.46 18.64 29.81
N PHE A 264 -20.75 19.20 28.82
CA PHE A 264 -19.29 19.02 28.69
C PHE A 264 -18.57 20.38 28.65
N PRO A 265 -17.51 20.59 29.50
CA PRO A 265 -17.09 19.73 30.58
C PRO A 265 -18.04 19.89 31.79
N ASN A 266 -18.35 18.79 32.48
CA ASN A 266 -19.08 18.82 33.75
C ASN A 266 -18.12 18.88 34.96
N GLU A 267 -18.66 18.82 36.18
CA GLU A 267 -17.88 18.97 37.42
C GLU A 267 -16.76 17.94 37.60
N ASN A 268 -16.88 16.76 36.97
CA ASN A 268 -15.87 15.70 37.02
C ASN A 268 -14.76 15.85 35.96
N GLU A 269 -14.90 16.77 35.01
CA GLU A 269 -14.04 16.97 33.85
C GLU A 269 -13.33 18.32 33.86
N GLN A 270 -13.46 19.10 34.94
CA GLN A 270 -12.81 20.41 35.16
C GLN A 270 -11.77 20.33 36.29
N TYR A 271 -10.77 21.22 36.28
CA TYR A 271 -9.71 21.34 37.27
C TYR A 271 -9.92 22.47 38.23
#